data_ee363f4f7fb9a0d7cd3811d5efa02e3e
#
_entry.id   ee363f4f7fb9a0d7cd3811d5efa02e3e
#
_cell.length_a   1.000
_cell.length_b   1.000
_cell.length_c   1.000
_cell.angle_alpha   90.00
_cell.angle_beta   90.00
_cell.angle_gamma   90.00
#
_symmetry.space_group_name_H-M   'P 1'
#
loop_
_entity.id
_entity.type
_entity.pdbx_description
1 polymer ?
#
loop_
_entity_poly.entity_id
_entity_poly.type
_entity_poly.pdbx_seq_one_letter_code
_entity_poly.pdbx_strand_id
1 'polypeptide(L)'
;MFNEAENVEGTLSRIKETLASFDGTYEIIAVNDGSLDNTLEILNGLTRQNGELKVISYPKNIGRGMALRKGFKESNGEIIVSIDSDLSYSPHYILDFVKTLKKEPDIDFVLASPYMPGGGVQNVPALRLWVSKLGNKILRLTMPNRIHTSTGIFRAYRKKVLDSLELESDGKEIHLEILSKAVALGYRVKEIPAILTGRKKGRSKFKFRKTAISHLVFSAFEKPMILFGFIGLLTLTVGLLIGLYIAYLRFLGDLTPGRPLITFAILLILGGIQILSFGFIAIQIVSLRREILRIQKENLELGNEIRRVGTQEKSKDK
;
A
#
# COMPACT_ATOMS: atom_id res chain seq x y z
N MET A 1 -13.83 8.88 3.71
CA MET A 1 -14.79 8.62 4.80
C MET A 1 -15.94 7.77 4.26
N PHE A 2 -16.45 6.80 5.01
CA PHE A 2 -17.62 6.00 4.65
C PHE A 2 -18.39 5.60 5.91
N ASN A 3 -19.58 6.15 6.11
CA ASN A 3 -20.41 6.01 7.30
C ASN A 3 -19.62 6.34 8.58
N GLU A 4 -19.16 7.56 8.69
CA GLU A 4 -18.33 8.07 9.77
C GLU A 4 -18.96 9.28 10.49
N ALA A 5 -20.31 9.43 10.43
CA ALA A 5 -21.04 10.55 11.02
C ALA A 5 -20.61 10.85 12.46
N GLU A 6 -20.40 9.81 13.30
CA GLU A 6 -19.98 9.97 14.70
C GLU A 6 -18.55 10.51 14.89
N ASN A 7 -17.73 10.45 13.84
CA ASN A 7 -16.30 10.81 13.92
C ASN A 7 -15.96 12.13 13.23
N VAL A 8 -16.76 12.57 12.24
CA VAL A 8 -16.43 13.70 11.34
C VAL A 8 -16.08 14.97 12.11
N GLU A 9 -16.97 15.45 12.99
CA GLU A 9 -16.77 16.72 13.72
C GLU A 9 -15.54 16.66 14.60
N GLY A 10 -15.42 15.60 15.42
CA GLY A 10 -14.29 15.43 16.32
C GLY A 10 -12.96 15.26 15.58
N THR A 11 -12.99 14.65 14.39
CA THR A 11 -11.80 14.50 13.56
C THR A 11 -11.32 15.83 13.02
N LEU A 12 -12.24 16.61 12.42
CA LEU A 12 -11.91 17.90 11.83
C LEU A 12 -11.49 18.92 12.89
N SER A 13 -12.15 18.96 14.07
CA SER A 13 -11.75 19.82 15.19
C SER A 13 -10.32 19.53 15.63
N ARG A 14 -9.98 18.25 15.88
CA ARG A 14 -8.63 17.86 16.34
C ARG A 14 -7.56 18.09 15.29
N ILE A 15 -7.85 17.92 14.00
CA ILE A 15 -6.91 18.26 12.92
C ILE A 15 -6.65 19.77 12.93
N LYS A 16 -7.70 20.60 13.01
CA LYS A 16 -7.56 22.05 13.07
C LYS A 16 -6.80 22.53 14.30
N GLU A 17 -7.13 22.02 15.48
CA GLU A 17 -6.39 22.30 16.70
C GLU A 17 -4.89 22.01 16.54
N THR A 18 -4.56 20.88 15.90
CA THR A 18 -3.16 20.54 15.61
C THR A 18 -2.54 21.52 14.62
N LEU A 19 -3.25 21.90 13.57
CA LEU A 19 -2.76 22.79 12.53
C LEU A 19 -2.74 24.26 12.95
N ALA A 20 -3.38 24.64 14.05
CA ALA A 20 -3.30 26.00 14.60
C ALA A 20 -1.88 26.45 14.95
N SER A 21 -0.97 25.49 15.23
CA SER A 21 0.45 25.75 15.47
C SER A 21 1.32 25.62 14.21
N PHE A 22 0.71 25.36 13.05
CA PHE A 22 1.44 25.21 11.80
C PHE A 22 1.70 26.57 11.16
N ASP A 23 2.97 26.88 10.93
CA ASP A 23 3.38 28.08 10.21
C ASP A 23 3.35 27.82 8.70
N GLY A 24 2.21 28.09 8.08
CA GLY A 24 1.97 27.92 6.65
C GLY A 24 0.50 27.81 6.30
N THR A 25 0.21 27.76 5.01
CA THR A 25 -1.16 27.55 4.50
C THR A 25 -1.47 26.06 4.41
N TYR A 26 -2.73 25.71 4.62
CA TYR A 26 -3.20 24.34 4.47
C TYR A 26 -4.63 24.29 3.93
N GLU A 27 -4.98 23.17 3.34
CA GLU A 27 -6.34 22.79 2.98
C GLU A 27 -6.66 21.42 3.59
N ILE A 28 -7.92 21.18 3.90
CA ILE A 28 -8.43 19.88 4.35
C ILE A 28 -9.36 19.36 3.28
N ILE A 29 -9.07 18.18 2.73
CA ILE A 29 -9.91 17.54 1.73
C ILE A 29 -10.60 16.33 2.37
N ALA A 30 -11.90 16.43 2.58
CA ALA A 30 -12.72 15.33 3.07
C ALA A 30 -13.40 14.62 1.90
N VAL A 31 -13.07 13.36 1.69
CA VAL A 31 -13.68 12.55 0.62
C VAL A 31 -14.73 11.62 1.21
N ASN A 32 -16.00 11.86 0.85
CA ASN A 32 -17.12 10.99 1.18
C ASN A 32 -17.26 9.88 0.13
N ASP A 33 -16.95 8.65 0.51
CA ASP A 33 -16.99 7.45 -0.34
C ASP A 33 -18.39 6.82 -0.33
N GLY A 34 -19.42 7.58 -0.77
CA GLY A 34 -20.78 7.10 -0.90
C GLY A 34 -21.40 6.66 0.44
N SER A 35 -21.29 7.46 1.50
CA SER A 35 -21.91 7.16 2.80
C SER A 35 -23.44 7.12 2.71
N LEU A 36 -24.02 6.24 3.51
CA LEU A 36 -25.47 6.04 3.63
C LEU A 36 -26.06 6.67 4.91
N ASP A 37 -25.20 7.16 5.79
CA ASP A 37 -25.53 7.88 7.01
C ASP A 37 -25.38 9.42 6.80
N ASN A 38 -25.54 10.20 7.85
CA ASN A 38 -25.47 11.66 7.81
C ASN A 38 -24.05 12.22 7.61
N THR A 39 -23.05 11.38 7.26
CA THR A 39 -21.65 11.83 7.06
C THR A 39 -21.54 13.00 6.08
N LEU A 40 -22.23 12.91 4.93
CA LEU A 40 -22.18 13.97 3.91
C LEU A 40 -22.85 15.26 4.37
N GLU A 41 -23.98 15.15 5.04
CA GLU A 41 -24.71 16.31 5.56
C GLU A 41 -23.87 17.09 6.57
N ILE A 42 -23.25 16.38 7.52
CA ILE A 42 -22.33 16.96 8.50
C ILE A 42 -21.16 17.65 7.82
N LEU A 43 -20.52 16.99 6.84
CA LEU A 43 -19.41 17.57 6.09
C LEU A 43 -19.79 18.86 5.38
N ASN A 44 -20.95 18.88 4.71
CA ASN A 44 -21.46 20.07 4.01
C ASN A 44 -21.80 21.20 5.00
N GLY A 45 -22.32 20.87 6.18
CA GLY A 45 -22.55 21.86 7.25
C GLY A 45 -21.25 22.51 7.71
N LEU A 46 -20.22 21.71 7.91
CA LEU A 46 -18.90 22.19 8.35
C LEU A 46 -18.16 22.99 7.27
N THR A 47 -18.35 22.69 6.00
CA THR A 47 -17.73 23.47 4.90
C THR A 47 -18.19 24.92 4.88
N ARG A 48 -19.45 25.17 5.21
CA ARG A 48 -20.00 26.56 5.28
C ARG A 48 -19.33 27.42 6.35
N GLN A 49 -18.76 26.79 7.36
CA GLN A 49 -18.10 27.46 8.49
C GLN A 49 -16.57 27.49 8.36
N ASN A 50 -16.02 26.80 7.37
CA ASN A 50 -14.57 26.50 7.28
C ASN A 50 -14.07 26.64 5.85
N GLY A 51 -13.46 27.77 5.52
CA GLY A 51 -12.92 28.04 4.18
C GLY A 51 -11.81 27.09 3.71
N GLU A 52 -11.09 26.46 4.65
CA GLU A 52 -10.02 25.52 4.34
C GLU A 52 -10.54 24.08 4.08
N LEU A 53 -11.82 23.80 4.34
CA LEU A 53 -12.41 22.47 4.15
C LEU A 53 -13.05 22.35 2.77
N LYS A 54 -12.51 21.45 1.94
CA LYS A 54 -13.09 21.02 0.66
C LYS A 54 -13.72 19.64 0.82
N VAL A 55 -14.95 19.48 0.36
CA VAL A 55 -15.66 18.18 0.38
C VAL A 55 -15.81 17.64 -1.03
N ILE A 56 -15.40 16.40 -1.23
CA ILE A 56 -15.59 15.63 -2.46
C ILE A 56 -16.54 14.48 -2.12
N SER A 57 -17.57 14.29 -2.94
CA SER A 57 -18.52 13.19 -2.72
C SER A 57 -18.92 12.54 -4.02
N TYR A 58 -19.20 11.24 -3.95
CA TYR A 58 -19.78 10.46 -5.04
C TYR A 58 -20.80 9.44 -4.45
N PRO A 59 -21.82 9.04 -5.25
CA PRO A 59 -23.02 8.41 -4.70
C PRO A 59 -22.83 6.96 -4.23
N LYS A 60 -21.78 6.26 -4.69
CA LYS A 60 -21.60 4.82 -4.44
C LYS A 60 -20.26 4.56 -3.76
N ASN A 61 -20.27 3.74 -2.70
CA ASN A 61 -19.02 3.27 -2.10
C ASN A 61 -18.20 2.45 -3.08
N ILE A 62 -17.02 2.92 -3.44
CA ILE A 62 -16.07 2.27 -4.34
C ILE A 62 -14.93 1.70 -3.53
N GLY A 63 -14.45 2.46 -2.54
CA GLY A 63 -13.40 2.01 -1.64
C GLY A 63 -12.36 3.07 -1.31
N ARG A 64 -11.53 2.75 -0.33
CA ARG A 64 -10.50 3.64 0.20
C ARG A 64 -9.54 4.15 -0.87
N GLY A 65 -9.16 3.29 -1.83
CA GLY A 65 -8.23 3.64 -2.90
C GLY A 65 -8.79 4.73 -3.80
N MET A 66 -10.04 4.58 -4.24
CA MET A 66 -10.72 5.61 -5.04
C MET A 66 -10.82 6.93 -4.27
N ALA A 67 -11.18 6.88 -2.97
CA ALA A 67 -11.26 8.07 -2.14
C ALA A 67 -9.91 8.80 -2.04
N LEU A 68 -8.81 8.08 -1.84
CA LEU A 68 -7.46 8.65 -1.81
C LEU A 68 -7.06 9.23 -3.16
N ARG A 69 -7.28 8.52 -4.27
CA ARG A 69 -6.97 9.01 -5.62
C ARG A 69 -7.70 10.32 -5.93
N LYS A 70 -8.98 10.41 -5.56
CA LYS A 70 -9.77 11.65 -5.72
C LYS A 70 -9.21 12.79 -4.85
N GLY A 71 -8.90 12.51 -3.57
CA GLY A 71 -8.30 13.49 -2.68
C GLY A 71 -6.93 13.99 -3.18
N PHE A 72 -6.07 13.10 -3.65
CA PHE A 72 -4.75 13.45 -4.19
C PHE A 72 -4.85 14.30 -5.46
N LYS A 73 -5.77 13.95 -6.37
CA LYS A 73 -5.98 14.71 -7.61
C LYS A 73 -6.45 16.15 -7.35
N GLU A 74 -7.26 16.33 -6.33
CA GLU A 74 -7.86 17.62 -5.98
C GLU A 74 -7.01 18.46 -5.03
N SER A 75 -5.87 17.91 -4.56
CA SER A 75 -4.97 18.60 -3.64
C SER A 75 -4.00 19.53 -4.38
N ASN A 76 -3.78 20.73 -3.80
CA ASN A 76 -2.87 21.75 -4.34
C ASN A 76 -1.58 21.89 -3.54
N GLY A 77 -1.54 21.41 -2.29
CA GLY A 77 -0.39 21.55 -1.41
C GLY A 77 0.86 20.82 -1.91
N GLU A 78 2.04 21.36 -1.61
CA GLU A 78 3.33 20.72 -1.92
C GLU A 78 3.55 19.41 -1.15
N ILE A 79 3.00 19.34 0.06
CA ILE A 79 3.01 18.14 0.92
C ILE A 79 1.59 17.71 1.17
N ILE A 80 1.29 16.47 0.83
CA ILE A 80 -0.04 15.88 0.96
C ILE A 80 -0.02 14.84 2.07
N VAL A 81 -0.90 15.01 3.07
CA VAL A 81 -1.01 14.08 4.21
C VAL A 81 -2.32 13.31 4.13
N SER A 82 -2.24 11.99 4.17
CA SER A 82 -3.42 11.12 4.26
C SER A 82 -3.60 10.58 5.67
N ILE A 83 -4.80 10.71 6.24
CA ILE A 83 -5.13 10.27 7.60
C ILE A 83 -6.51 9.60 7.64
N ASP A 84 -6.71 8.64 8.54
CA ASP A 84 -8.01 8.00 8.78
C ASP A 84 -8.96 8.93 9.56
N SER A 85 -10.25 8.89 9.21
CA SER A 85 -11.29 9.66 9.87
C SER A 85 -11.63 9.22 11.30
N ASP A 86 -11.08 8.13 11.78
CA ASP A 86 -11.27 7.65 13.15
C ASP A 86 -10.13 8.06 14.10
N LEU A 87 -9.15 8.81 13.57
CA LEU A 87 -7.95 9.24 14.29
C LEU A 87 -7.27 8.11 15.06
N SER A 88 -7.15 6.94 14.43
CA SER A 88 -6.37 5.84 14.97
C SER A 88 -4.91 6.22 15.25
N TYR A 89 -4.44 7.28 14.63
CA TYR A 89 -3.20 7.99 14.97
C TYR A 89 -3.51 9.41 15.42
N SER A 90 -2.69 9.96 16.31
CA SER A 90 -2.79 11.36 16.70
C SER A 90 -2.51 12.29 15.52
N PRO A 91 -3.34 13.31 15.26
CA PRO A 91 -3.06 14.31 14.23
C PRO A 91 -1.74 15.04 14.42
N HIS A 92 -1.18 15.08 15.62
CA HIS A 92 0.11 15.73 15.93
C HIS A 92 1.25 15.23 15.03
N TYR A 93 1.25 13.97 14.63
CA TYR A 93 2.25 13.45 13.69
C TYR A 93 2.21 14.13 12.31
N ILE A 94 1.16 14.88 11.95
CA ILE A 94 1.12 15.69 10.72
C ILE A 94 2.29 16.69 10.74
N LEU A 95 2.50 17.36 11.87
CA LEU A 95 3.57 18.34 12.04
C LEU A 95 4.95 17.68 11.94
N ASP A 96 5.12 16.50 12.55
CA ASP A 96 6.37 15.73 12.48
C ASP A 96 6.69 15.30 11.06
N PHE A 97 5.68 14.87 10.29
CA PHE A 97 5.84 14.49 8.90
C PHE A 97 6.26 15.68 8.02
N VAL A 98 5.56 16.79 8.15
CA VAL A 98 5.88 18.02 7.40
C VAL A 98 7.27 18.52 7.75
N LYS A 99 7.62 18.55 9.06
CA LYS A 99 8.94 18.93 9.54
C LYS A 99 10.04 18.03 8.98
N THR A 100 9.80 16.71 8.95
CA THR A 100 10.76 15.74 8.39
C THR A 100 10.98 15.99 6.91
N LEU A 101 9.90 16.12 6.12
CA LEU A 101 10.02 16.38 4.70
C LEU A 101 10.67 17.74 4.39
N LYS A 102 10.43 18.77 5.21
CA LYS A 102 11.10 20.08 5.03
C LYS A 102 12.59 20.02 5.37
N LYS A 103 12.98 19.26 6.41
CA LYS A 103 14.38 19.15 6.87
C LYS A 103 15.23 18.21 6.03
N GLU A 104 14.64 17.19 5.46
CA GLU A 104 15.32 16.12 4.73
C GLU A 104 14.86 16.13 3.25
N PRO A 105 15.50 16.94 2.38
CA PRO A 105 15.11 17.07 0.97
C PRO A 105 15.18 15.76 0.19
N ASP A 106 16.07 14.85 0.63
CA ASP A 106 16.27 13.53 0.03
C ASP A 106 15.13 12.53 0.31
N ILE A 107 14.27 12.84 1.29
CA ILE A 107 13.11 12.01 1.61
C ILE A 107 11.91 12.52 0.81
N ASP A 108 11.27 11.61 0.10
CA ASP A 108 10.16 11.94 -0.78
C ASP A 108 8.79 11.69 -0.13
N PHE A 109 8.71 10.71 0.78
CA PHE A 109 7.52 10.51 1.59
C PHE A 109 7.83 9.83 2.93
N VAL A 110 6.97 10.06 3.91
CA VAL A 110 7.06 9.51 5.26
C VAL A 110 5.80 8.74 5.61
N LEU A 111 5.93 7.76 6.49
CA LEU A 111 4.80 6.97 6.98
C LEU A 111 4.89 6.71 8.47
N ALA A 112 3.73 6.69 9.13
CA ALA A 112 3.61 6.30 10.52
C ALA A 112 3.85 4.80 10.68
N SER A 113 4.77 4.42 11.56
CA SER A 113 5.12 3.02 11.79
C SER A 113 4.96 2.63 13.27
N PRO A 114 3.92 1.86 13.60
CA PRO A 114 3.72 1.35 14.95
C PRO A 114 4.59 0.12 15.24
N TYR A 115 5.21 -0.48 14.22
CA TYR A 115 5.99 -1.71 14.35
C TYR A 115 7.50 -1.50 14.31
N MET A 116 7.97 -0.27 14.09
CA MET A 116 9.38 0.06 14.20
C MET A 116 9.78 0.34 15.67
N PRO A 117 11.07 0.32 16.02
CA PRO A 117 11.54 0.74 17.33
C PRO A 117 11.03 2.16 17.69
N GLY A 118 10.48 2.34 18.88
CA GLY A 118 9.85 3.60 19.32
C GLY A 118 8.39 3.76 18.91
N GLY A 119 7.84 2.91 18.05
CA GLY A 119 6.41 2.84 17.74
C GLY A 119 5.65 1.96 18.74
N GLY A 120 4.33 2.01 18.69
CA GLY A 120 3.49 1.23 19.59
C GLY A 120 2.08 1.00 19.10
N VAL A 121 1.41 0.01 19.68
CA VAL A 121 -0.01 -0.31 19.40
C VAL A 121 -0.74 -0.39 20.73
N GLN A 122 -1.83 0.37 20.88
CA GLN A 122 -2.64 0.45 22.10
C GLN A 122 -4.10 0.11 21.79
N ASN A 123 -4.78 -0.55 22.73
CA ASN A 123 -6.22 -0.85 22.66
C ASN A 123 -6.64 -1.63 21.37
N VAL A 124 -5.79 -2.54 20.92
CA VAL A 124 -6.08 -3.44 19.78
C VAL A 124 -6.12 -4.89 20.28
N PRO A 125 -7.15 -5.68 19.94
CA PRO A 125 -7.23 -7.09 20.34
C PRO A 125 -5.98 -7.88 19.94
N ALA A 126 -5.46 -8.73 20.84
CA ALA A 126 -4.21 -9.46 20.67
C ALA A 126 -4.16 -10.29 19.37
N LEU A 127 -5.25 -10.98 19.01
CA LEU A 127 -5.36 -11.75 17.77
C LEU A 127 -5.19 -10.86 16.53
N ARG A 128 -5.84 -9.69 16.51
CA ARG A 128 -5.72 -8.73 15.41
C ARG A 128 -4.29 -8.19 15.30
N LEU A 129 -3.66 -7.92 16.45
CA LEU A 129 -2.26 -7.47 16.51
C LEU A 129 -1.31 -8.53 15.96
N TRP A 130 -1.48 -9.80 16.37
CA TRP A 130 -0.67 -10.91 15.89
C TRP A 130 -0.77 -11.09 14.39
N VAL A 131 -1.98 -11.11 13.85
CA VAL A 131 -2.24 -11.20 12.41
C VAL A 131 -1.64 -10.03 11.65
N SER A 132 -1.78 -8.80 12.17
CA SER A 132 -1.20 -7.60 11.55
C SER A 132 0.33 -7.64 11.54
N LYS A 133 0.96 -8.07 12.64
CA LYS A 133 2.42 -8.26 12.70
C LYS A 133 2.90 -9.33 11.73
N LEU A 134 2.21 -10.47 11.66
CA LEU A 134 2.54 -11.54 10.72
C LEU A 134 2.40 -11.06 9.27
N GLY A 135 1.30 -10.39 8.94
CA GLY A 135 1.08 -9.81 7.61
C GLY A 135 2.16 -8.80 7.21
N ASN A 136 2.51 -7.87 8.10
CA ASN A 136 3.60 -6.92 7.84
C ASN A 136 4.96 -7.61 7.76
N LYS A 137 5.22 -8.68 8.52
CA LYS A 137 6.45 -9.47 8.42
C LYS A 137 6.57 -10.16 7.05
N ILE A 138 5.48 -10.73 6.54
CA ILE A 138 5.44 -11.32 5.20
C ILE A 138 5.66 -10.23 4.14
N LEU A 139 4.92 -9.12 4.22
CA LEU A 139 5.07 -7.99 3.30
C LEU A 139 6.49 -7.39 3.33
N ARG A 140 7.14 -7.35 4.50
CA ARG A 140 8.54 -6.90 4.64
C ARG A 140 9.52 -7.77 3.84
N LEU A 141 9.26 -9.07 3.69
CA LEU A 141 10.07 -9.95 2.84
C LEU A 141 9.86 -9.68 1.35
N THR A 142 8.69 -9.15 1.00
CA THR A 142 8.33 -8.87 -0.40
C THR A 142 8.65 -7.44 -0.83
N MET A 143 8.72 -6.49 0.11
CA MET A 143 9.01 -5.07 -0.17
C MET A 143 10.50 -4.76 -0.14
N PRO A 144 10.98 -3.90 -1.05
CA PRO A 144 12.33 -3.33 -0.93
C PRO A 144 12.41 -2.44 0.33
N ASN A 145 13.63 -2.20 0.84
CA ASN A 145 13.94 -1.30 1.95
C ASN A 145 13.48 -1.74 3.36
N ARG A 146 13.11 -3.00 3.57
CA ARG A 146 12.79 -3.59 4.90
C ARG A 146 11.80 -2.76 5.74
N ILE A 147 10.82 -2.11 5.12
CA ILE A 147 9.82 -1.26 5.77
C ILE A 147 9.00 -2.11 6.76
N HIS A 148 8.81 -1.58 7.99
CA HIS A 148 8.10 -2.28 9.06
C HIS A 148 6.58 -2.20 8.92
N THR A 149 6.06 -1.09 8.35
CA THR A 149 4.62 -0.85 8.21
C THR A 149 4.25 -0.51 6.77
N SER A 150 3.75 -1.48 6.03
CA SER A 150 3.40 -1.31 4.61
C SER A 150 1.94 -0.92 4.37
N THR A 151 1.05 -1.17 5.34
CA THR A 151 -0.42 -1.10 5.15
C THR A 151 -1.09 0.11 5.80
N GLY A 152 -0.34 0.94 6.54
CA GLY A 152 -0.87 2.15 7.20
C GLY A 152 -1.29 3.22 6.19
N ILE A 153 -2.39 3.92 6.48
CA ILE A 153 -2.87 5.05 5.66
C ILE A 153 -2.19 6.36 6.05
N PHE A 154 -1.76 6.50 7.30
CA PHE A 154 -1.21 7.74 7.80
C PHE A 154 0.19 7.98 7.25
N ARG A 155 0.26 8.82 6.23
CA ARG A 155 1.46 9.11 5.43
C ARG A 155 1.46 10.54 4.97
N ALA A 156 2.65 11.08 4.71
CA ALA A 156 2.81 12.35 4.02
C ALA A 156 3.72 12.16 2.80
N TYR A 157 3.38 12.81 1.71
CA TYR A 157 4.03 12.70 0.42
C TYR A 157 4.41 14.08 -0.11
N ARG A 158 5.53 14.23 -0.76
CA ARG A 158 5.72 15.34 -1.69
C ARG A 158 4.75 15.15 -2.86
N LYS A 159 4.10 16.23 -3.31
CA LYS A 159 3.14 16.16 -4.41
C LYS A 159 3.73 15.49 -5.65
N LYS A 160 4.98 15.78 -6.01
CA LYS A 160 5.69 15.18 -7.15
C LYS A 160 5.65 13.65 -7.15
N VAL A 161 5.65 12.99 -5.98
CA VAL A 161 5.56 11.53 -5.87
C VAL A 161 4.21 11.05 -6.38
N LEU A 162 3.13 11.65 -5.87
CA LEU A 162 1.77 11.25 -6.24
C LEU A 162 1.44 11.58 -7.69
N ASP A 163 1.94 12.71 -8.20
CA ASP A 163 1.75 13.14 -9.59
C ASP A 163 2.48 12.22 -10.59
N SER A 164 3.55 11.53 -10.16
CA SER A 164 4.30 10.58 -11.00
C SER A 164 3.72 9.16 -10.98
N LEU A 165 2.72 8.88 -10.14
CA LEU A 165 2.16 7.55 -9.96
C LEU A 165 0.79 7.43 -10.64
N GLU A 166 0.68 6.50 -11.57
CA GLU A 166 -0.63 6.04 -12.06
C GLU A 166 -1.21 5.04 -11.05
N LEU A 167 -2.17 5.49 -10.24
CA LEU A 167 -2.80 4.69 -9.21
C LEU A 167 -4.12 4.09 -9.71
N GLU A 168 -4.27 2.78 -9.56
CA GLU A 168 -5.41 2.02 -10.10
C GLU A 168 -6.28 1.39 -9.00
N SER A 169 -5.68 1.03 -7.86
CA SER A 169 -6.36 0.30 -6.79
C SER A 169 -7.50 1.10 -6.17
N ASP A 170 -8.67 0.48 -6.07
CA ASP A 170 -9.85 1.06 -5.41
C ASP A 170 -9.94 0.69 -3.92
N GLY A 171 -9.31 -0.37 -3.50
CA GLY A 171 -9.37 -0.91 -2.14
C GLY A 171 -8.22 -0.48 -1.23
N LYS A 172 -7.97 -1.30 -0.21
CA LYS A 172 -6.90 -1.06 0.78
C LYS A 172 -5.50 -1.32 0.23
N GLU A 173 -5.38 -2.05 -0.83
CA GLU A 173 -4.16 -2.35 -1.59
C GLU A 173 -3.49 -1.09 -2.15
N ILE A 174 -4.20 0.03 -2.25
CA ILE A 174 -3.67 1.33 -2.67
C ILE A 174 -2.40 1.72 -1.90
N HIS A 175 -2.32 1.38 -0.61
CA HIS A 175 -1.16 1.70 0.22
C HIS A 175 0.09 0.91 -0.18
N LEU A 176 -0.11 -0.34 -0.60
CA LEU A 176 0.95 -1.20 -1.11
C LEU A 176 1.34 -0.79 -2.52
N GLU A 177 0.36 -0.42 -3.34
CA GLU A 177 0.58 0.07 -4.70
C GLU A 177 1.43 1.35 -4.70
N ILE A 178 1.05 2.36 -3.90
CA ILE A 178 1.84 3.60 -3.77
C ILE A 178 3.26 3.29 -3.32
N LEU A 179 3.41 2.47 -2.27
CA LEU A 179 4.72 2.14 -1.72
C LEU A 179 5.59 1.40 -2.74
N SER A 180 5.05 0.38 -3.40
CA SER A 180 5.77 -0.43 -4.39
C SER A 180 6.16 0.40 -5.61
N LYS A 181 5.22 1.13 -6.20
CA LYS A 181 5.48 1.99 -7.38
C LYS A 181 6.47 3.11 -7.04
N ALA A 182 6.30 3.80 -5.91
CA ALA A 182 7.21 4.87 -5.51
C ALA A 182 8.66 4.37 -5.29
N VAL A 183 8.83 3.25 -4.58
CA VAL A 183 10.16 2.66 -4.37
C VAL A 183 10.76 2.14 -5.69
N ALA A 184 9.95 1.58 -6.58
CA ALA A 184 10.40 1.14 -7.91
C ALA A 184 10.90 2.31 -8.77
N LEU A 185 10.30 3.50 -8.62
CA LEU A 185 10.73 4.75 -9.25
C LEU A 185 11.91 5.44 -8.53
N GLY A 186 12.49 4.82 -7.50
CA GLY A 186 13.64 5.32 -6.77
C GLY A 186 13.34 6.39 -5.72
N TYR A 187 12.06 6.64 -5.39
CA TYR A 187 11.69 7.55 -4.31
C TYR A 187 12.10 6.99 -2.94
N ARG A 188 12.60 7.87 -2.08
CA ARG A 188 13.08 7.52 -0.75
C ARG A 188 11.96 7.65 0.27
N VAL A 189 11.73 6.58 1.04
CA VAL A 189 10.74 6.52 2.12
C VAL A 189 11.41 6.50 3.48
N LYS A 190 10.84 7.20 4.44
CA LYS A 190 11.24 7.17 5.85
C LYS A 190 10.05 6.77 6.73
N GLU A 191 10.29 5.87 7.67
CA GLU A 191 9.32 5.55 8.72
C GLU A 191 9.53 6.47 9.92
N ILE A 192 8.43 6.91 10.52
CA ILE A 192 8.42 7.67 11.76
C ILE A 192 7.69 6.84 12.82
N PRO A 193 8.30 6.64 14.00
CA PRO A 193 7.65 5.89 15.07
C PRO A 193 6.35 6.59 15.49
N ALA A 194 5.27 5.83 15.55
CA ALA A 194 3.97 6.35 15.89
C ALA A 194 3.16 5.36 16.72
N ILE A 195 2.26 5.87 17.56
CA ILE A 195 1.36 5.05 18.36
C ILE A 195 0.04 4.90 17.62
N LEU A 196 -0.27 3.66 17.24
CA LEU A 196 -1.57 3.27 16.71
C LEU A 196 -2.51 2.97 17.88
N THR A 197 -3.56 3.74 18.01
CA THR A 197 -4.60 3.52 19.03
C THR A 197 -5.81 2.84 18.38
N GLY A 198 -6.36 1.83 19.03
CA GLY A 198 -7.61 1.21 18.59
C GLY A 198 -8.74 2.23 18.45
N ARG A 199 -9.61 2.02 17.48
CA ARG A 199 -10.77 2.90 17.21
C ARG A 199 -11.61 3.14 18.47
N LYS A 200 -11.94 4.41 18.75
CA LYS A 200 -12.69 4.81 19.95
C LYS A 200 -14.21 4.75 19.75
N LYS A 201 -14.72 5.07 18.55
CA LYS A 201 -16.16 5.11 18.21
C LYS A 201 -16.45 4.29 16.95
N GLY A 202 -17.65 3.74 16.85
CA GLY A 202 -18.15 2.97 15.70
C GLY A 202 -17.63 1.53 15.63
N ARG A 203 -18.26 0.71 14.78
CA ARG A 203 -17.89 -0.69 14.57
C ARG A 203 -16.74 -0.84 13.58
N SER A 204 -15.78 -1.72 13.87
CA SER A 204 -14.70 -2.03 12.93
C SER A 204 -15.25 -2.69 11.66
N LYS A 205 -15.08 -2.02 10.51
CA LYS A 205 -15.44 -2.54 9.17
C LYS A 205 -14.36 -3.48 8.59
N PHE A 206 -13.48 -3.99 9.45
CA PHE A 206 -12.37 -4.85 9.04
C PHE A 206 -12.87 -6.25 8.66
N LYS A 207 -12.89 -6.54 7.35
CA LYS A 207 -13.17 -7.88 6.81
C LYS A 207 -11.86 -8.64 6.65
N PHE A 208 -11.47 -9.38 7.70
CA PHE A 208 -10.20 -10.12 7.78
C PHE A 208 -9.90 -10.95 6.52
N ARG A 209 -10.83 -11.83 6.11
CA ARG A 209 -10.64 -12.71 4.94
C ARG A 209 -10.34 -11.94 3.67
N LYS A 210 -11.12 -10.89 3.35
CA LYS A 210 -10.89 -10.07 2.14
C LYS A 210 -9.54 -9.36 2.19
N THR A 211 -9.17 -8.78 3.34
CA THR A 211 -7.90 -8.07 3.47
C THR A 211 -6.70 -9.01 3.40
N ALA A 212 -6.76 -10.18 4.05
CA ALA A 212 -5.69 -11.17 4.00
C ALA A 212 -5.48 -11.71 2.58
N ILE A 213 -6.55 -12.03 1.86
CA ILE A 213 -6.48 -12.49 0.48
C ILE A 213 -5.90 -11.39 -0.42
N SER A 214 -6.38 -10.14 -0.30
CA SER A 214 -5.87 -9.01 -1.10
C SER A 214 -4.37 -8.80 -0.88
N HIS A 215 -3.90 -8.86 0.36
CA HIS A 215 -2.46 -8.73 0.66
C HIS A 215 -1.65 -9.92 0.15
N LEU A 216 -2.18 -11.14 0.23
CA LEU A 216 -1.51 -12.33 -0.28
C LEU A 216 -1.39 -12.29 -1.80
N VAL A 217 -2.48 -11.93 -2.47
CA VAL A 217 -2.52 -11.74 -3.93
C VAL A 217 -1.53 -10.65 -4.35
N PHE A 218 -1.55 -9.49 -3.69
CA PHE A 218 -0.59 -8.42 -3.98
C PHE A 218 0.86 -8.89 -3.79
N SER A 219 1.16 -9.57 -2.68
CA SER A 219 2.50 -10.11 -2.40
C SER A 219 2.95 -11.14 -3.46
N ALA A 220 2.02 -11.95 -3.96
CA ALA A 220 2.28 -12.91 -5.03
C ALA A 220 2.60 -12.23 -6.36
N PHE A 221 1.94 -11.09 -6.66
CA PHE A 221 2.25 -10.30 -7.86
C PHE A 221 3.58 -9.56 -7.76
N GLU A 222 3.96 -9.06 -6.57
CA GLU A 222 5.22 -8.33 -6.38
C GLU A 222 6.45 -9.26 -6.33
N LYS A 223 6.31 -10.44 -5.73
CA LYS A 223 7.38 -11.45 -5.66
C LYS A 223 6.84 -12.85 -5.96
N PRO A 224 6.51 -13.11 -7.21
CA PRO A 224 5.93 -14.38 -7.63
C PRO A 224 6.81 -15.59 -7.29
N MET A 225 8.14 -15.40 -7.23
CA MET A 225 9.08 -16.46 -6.87
C MET A 225 8.86 -17.04 -5.46
N ILE A 226 8.38 -16.25 -4.50
CA ILE A 226 8.09 -16.77 -3.15
C ILE A 226 6.94 -17.77 -3.20
N LEU A 227 5.87 -17.45 -3.94
CA LEU A 227 4.71 -18.32 -4.05
C LEU A 227 4.99 -19.52 -4.98
N PHE A 228 5.34 -19.24 -6.23
CA PHE A 228 5.55 -20.29 -7.23
C PHE A 228 6.81 -21.11 -6.93
N GLY A 229 7.86 -20.49 -6.40
CA GLY A 229 9.09 -21.16 -6.01
C GLY A 229 8.85 -22.14 -4.86
N PHE A 230 8.13 -21.74 -3.81
CA PHE A 230 7.82 -22.64 -2.69
C PHE A 230 6.93 -23.80 -3.12
N ILE A 231 5.82 -23.51 -3.82
CA ILE A 231 4.88 -24.55 -4.27
C ILE A 231 5.57 -25.48 -5.27
N GLY A 232 6.28 -24.94 -6.26
CA GLY A 232 6.94 -25.72 -7.29
C GLY A 232 8.06 -26.60 -6.73
N LEU A 233 8.88 -26.05 -5.80
CA LEU A 233 9.93 -26.81 -5.15
C LEU A 233 9.36 -27.93 -4.26
N LEU A 234 8.30 -27.65 -3.51
CA LEU A 234 7.63 -28.65 -2.69
C LEU A 234 7.07 -29.78 -3.55
N THR A 235 6.35 -29.44 -4.62
CA THR A 235 5.75 -30.43 -5.54
C THR A 235 6.83 -31.26 -6.22
N LEU A 236 7.92 -30.63 -6.67
CA LEU A 236 9.06 -31.31 -7.27
C LEU A 236 9.74 -32.26 -6.28
N THR A 237 9.97 -31.80 -5.05
CA THR A 237 10.62 -32.60 -4.00
C THR A 237 9.79 -33.83 -3.66
N VAL A 238 8.47 -33.67 -3.49
CA VAL A 238 7.55 -34.79 -3.24
C VAL A 238 7.58 -35.78 -4.39
N GLY A 239 7.53 -35.30 -5.64
CA GLY A 239 7.63 -36.16 -6.83
C GLY A 239 8.95 -36.95 -6.89
N LEU A 240 10.07 -36.27 -6.60
CA LEU A 240 11.40 -36.91 -6.54
C LEU A 240 11.48 -37.98 -5.42
N LEU A 241 10.95 -37.69 -4.23
CA LEU A 241 10.95 -38.67 -3.12
C LEU A 241 10.13 -39.90 -3.47
N ILE A 242 8.97 -39.74 -4.11
CA ILE A 242 8.13 -40.85 -4.58
C ILE A 242 8.92 -41.61 -5.68
N GLY A 243 9.59 -40.91 -6.60
CA GLY A 243 10.43 -41.53 -7.63
C GLY A 243 11.57 -42.37 -7.05
N LEU A 244 12.27 -41.84 -6.05
CA LEU A 244 13.32 -42.57 -5.33
C LEU A 244 12.77 -43.79 -4.60
N TYR A 245 11.61 -43.66 -3.95
CA TYR A 245 10.95 -44.79 -3.32
C TYR A 245 10.58 -45.89 -4.32
N ILE A 246 10.07 -45.52 -5.49
CA ILE A 246 9.79 -46.47 -6.59
C ILE A 246 11.05 -47.15 -7.08
N ALA A 247 12.15 -46.39 -7.27
CA ALA A 247 13.45 -46.95 -7.66
C ALA A 247 13.98 -47.97 -6.62
N TYR A 248 13.82 -47.64 -5.34
CA TYR A 248 14.18 -48.56 -4.23
C TYR A 248 13.35 -49.87 -4.29
N LEU A 249 12.02 -49.79 -4.46
CA LEU A 249 11.15 -50.98 -4.61
C LEU A 249 11.55 -51.80 -5.86
N ARG A 250 11.92 -51.14 -6.95
CA ARG A 250 12.43 -51.81 -8.16
C ARG A 250 13.68 -52.60 -7.88
N PHE A 251 14.61 -52.01 -7.12
CA PHE A 251 15.86 -52.66 -6.75
C PHE A 251 15.62 -53.92 -5.88
N LEU A 252 14.64 -53.92 -5.00
CA LEU A 252 14.23 -55.04 -4.17
C LEU A 252 13.46 -56.15 -4.94
N GLY A 253 13.10 -55.93 -6.20
CA GLY A 253 12.34 -56.87 -7.02
C GLY A 253 10.81 -56.84 -6.77
N ASP A 254 10.31 -55.95 -5.88
CA ASP A 254 8.91 -55.88 -5.44
C ASP A 254 7.99 -55.05 -6.37
N LEU A 255 8.52 -54.58 -7.50
CA LEU A 255 7.80 -53.63 -8.35
C LEU A 255 7.08 -54.38 -9.51
N THR A 256 5.74 -54.31 -9.47
CA THR A 256 4.91 -54.79 -10.57
C THR A 256 4.77 -53.66 -11.63
N PRO A 257 4.85 -53.98 -12.96
CA PRO A 257 4.60 -52.97 -14.02
C PRO A 257 3.17 -52.38 -13.91
N GLY A 258 3.04 -51.10 -14.30
CA GLY A 258 1.72 -50.46 -14.43
C GLY A 258 1.17 -49.84 -13.17
N ARG A 259 1.94 -49.58 -12.12
CA ARG A 259 1.46 -48.91 -10.91
C ARG A 259 1.09 -47.44 -11.19
N PRO A 260 -0.11 -46.98 -10.79
CA PRO A 260 -0.51 -45.56 -10.90
C PRO A 260 0.45 -44.59 -10.18
N LEU A 261 1.19 -45.09 -9.19
CA LEU A 261 2.17 -44.31 -8.42
C LEU A 261 3.32 -43.79 -9.29
N ILE A 262 3.74 -44.53 -10.33
CA ILE A 262 4.79 -44.12 -11.26
C ILE A 262 4.32 -42.90 -12.06
N THR A 263 3.11 -42.99 -12.62
CA THR A 263 2.50 -41.88 -13.36
C THR A 263 2.32 -40.65 -12.47
N PHE A 264 1.88 -40.86 -11.23
CA PHE A 264 1.69 -39.79 -10.26
C PHE A 264 3.03 -39.09 -9.92
N ALA A 265 4.11 -39.83 -9.70
CA ALA A 265 5.44 -39.26 -9.48
C ALA A 265 5.90 -38.40 -10.68
N ILE A 266 5.73 -38.90 -11.91
CA ILE A 266 6.09 -38.16 -13.12
C ILE A 266 5.25 -36.87 -13.23
N LEU A 267 3.94 -36.93 -12.98
CA LEU A 267 3.06 -35.75 -13.02
C LEU A 267 3.47 -34.70 -11.97
N LEU A 268 3.88 -35.13 -10.77
CA LEU A 268 4.35 -34.21 -9.74
C LEU A 268 5.68 -33.55 -10.13
N ILE A 269 6.62 -34.31 -10.71
CA ILE A 269 7.90 -33.76 -11.19
C ILE A 269 7.68 -32.75 -12.29
N LEU A 270 6.91 -33.11 -13.33
CA LEU A 270 6.59 -32.21 -14.45
C LEU A 270 5.81 -30.99 -13.97
N GLY A 271 4.80 -31.18 -13.13
CA GLY A 271 4.02 -30.09 -12.54
C GLY A 271 4.89 -29.15 -11.69
N GLY A 272 5.81 -29.69 -10.88
CA GLY A 272 6.75 -28.91 -10.10
C GLY A 272 7.66 -28.05 -10.97
N ILE A 273 8.25 -28.62 -12.04
CA ILE A 273 9.06 -27.89 -13.03
C ILE A 273 8.24 -26.80 -13.71
N GLN A 274 7.00 -27.11 -14.10
CA GLN A 274 6.11 -26.14 -14.76
C GLN A 274 5.75 -24.97 -13.85
N ILE A 275 5.46 -25.22 -12.56
CA ILE A 275 5.17 -24.16 -11.57
C ILE A 275 6.41 -23.29 -11.38
N LEU A 276 7.62 -23.86 -11.28
CA LEU A 276 8.87 -23.10 -11.20
C LEU A 276 9.10 -22.23 -12.44
N SER A 277 8.82 -22.76 -13.63
CA SER A 277 8.92 -22.01 -14.89
C SER A 277 7.95 -20.82 -14.92
N PHE A 278 6.71 -20.98 -14.47
CA PHE A 278 5.77 -19.87 -14.32
C PHE A 278 6.28 -18.82 -13.34
N GLY A 279 6.91 -19.25 -12.22
CA GLY A 279 7.56 -18.34 -11.29
C GLY A 279 8.65 -17.50 -11.95
N PHE A 280 9.49 -18.12 -12.77
CA PHE A 280 10.54 -17.44 -13.52
C PHE A 280 9.96 -16.41 -14.53
N ILE A 281 8.96 -16.80 -15.33
CA ILE A 281 8.29 -15.91 -16.28
C ILE A 281 7.66 -14.71 -15.54
N ALA A 282 7.01 -14.96 -14.41
CA ALA A 282 6.40 -13.91 -13.61
C ALA A 282 7.42 -12.90 -13.07
N ILE A 283 8.65 -13.34 -12.72
CA ILE A 283 9.74 -12.44 -12.34
C ILE A 283 10.12 -11.53 -13.51
N GLN A 284 10.24 -12.07 -14.71
CA GLN A 284 10.58 -11.27 -15.90
C GLN A 284 9.51 -10.20 -16.17
N ILE A 285 8.23 -10.56 -16.02
CA ILE A 285 7.12 -9.60 -16.16
C ILE A 285 7.22 -8.47 -15.12
N VAL A 286 7.49 -8.80 -13.85
CA VAL A 286 7.66 -7.79 -12.79
C VAL A 286 8.88 -6.90 -13.08
N SER A 287 9.99 -7.47 -13.57
CA SER A 287 11.18 -6.70 -13.94
C SER A 287 10.89 -5.73 -15.09
N LEU A 288 10.25 -6.20 -16.15
CA LEU A 288 9.85 -5.36 -17.29
C LEU A 288 8.91 -4.24 -16.85
N ARG A 289 7.93 -4.53 -15.99
CA ARG A 289 7.03 -3.51 -15.45
C ARG A 289 7.78 -2.40 -14.71
N ARG A 290 8.79 -2.75 -13.92
CA ARG A 290 9.64 -1.77 -13.22
C ARG A 290 10.43 -0.89 -14.17
N GLU A 291 10.93 -1.47 -15.23
CA GLU A 291 11.68 -0.74 -16.27
C GLU A 291 10.78 0.23 -17.04
N ILE A 292 9.57 -0.21 -17.40
CA ILE A 292 8.55 0.65 -18.03
C ILE A 292 8.22 1.85 -17.12
N LEU A 293 7.97 1.60 -15.82
CA LEU A 293 7.70 2.68 -14.86
C LEU A 293 8.87 3.67 -14.77
N ARG A 294 10.11 3.18 -14.80
CA ARG A 294 11.29 4.04 -14.80
C ARG A 294 11.37 4.92 -16.03
N ILE A 295 11.15 4.35 -17.22
CA ILE A 295 11.12 5.09 -18.49
C ILE A 295 9.99 6.16 -18.47
N GLN A 296 8.81 5.81 -17.96
CA GLN A 296 7.70 6.76 -17.81
C GLN A 296 8.08 7.94 -16.92
N LYS A 297 8.77 7.70 -15.79
CA LYS A 297 9.26 8.77 -14.91
C LYS A 297 10.27 9.67 -15.62
N GLU A 298 11.26 9.09 -16.30
CA GLU A 298 12.27 9.84 -17.04
C GLU A 298 11.62 10.73 -18.13
N ASN A 299 10.61 10.20 -18.84
CA ASN A 299 9.85 10.96 -19.82
C ASN A 299 9.04 12.11 -19.20
N LEU A 300 8.45 11.91 -18.01
CA LEU A 300 7.75 12.97 -17.29
C LEU A 300 8.71 14.08 -16.81
N GLU A 301 9.88 13.71 -16.32
CA GLU A 301 10.91 14.66 -15.89
C GLU A 301 11.42 15.50 -17.07
N LEU A 302 11.74 14.86 -18.20
CA LEU A 302 12.13 15.53 -19.44
C LEU A 302 11.03 16.48 -19.96
N GLY A 303 9.76 16.02 -19.96
CA GLY A 303 8.62 16.84 -20.35
C GLY A 303 8.45 18.10 -19.49
N ASN A 304 8.72 17.98 -18.19
CA ASN A 304 8.66 19.11 -17.25
C ASN A 304 9.85 20.07 -17.45
N GLU A 305 11.05 19.57 -17.76
CA GLU A 305 12.21 20.41 -18.09
C GLU A 305 11.99 21.19 -19.37
N ILE A 306 11.50 20.56 -20.42
CA ILE A 306 11.18 21.23 -21.71
C ILE A 306 10.16 22.35 -21.48
N ARG A 307 9.11 22.11 -20.68
CA ARG A 307 8.13 23.15 -20.35
C ARG A 307 8.73 24.32 -19.57
N ARG A 308 9.68 24.07 -18.65
CA ARG A 308 10.37 25.10 -17.88
C ARG A 308 11.25 25.97 -18.79
N VAL A 309 12.02 25.36 -19.68
CA VAL A 309 12.86 26.06 -20.64
C VAL A 309 12.02 26.93 -21.57
N GLY A 310 10.94 26.37 -22.15
CA GLY A 310 10.06 27.13 -23.04
C GLY A 310 9.29 28.28 -22.36
N THR A 311 9.10 28.21 -21.01
CA THR A 311 8.49 29.31 -20.25
C THR A 311 9.52 30.42 -19.95
N GLN A 312 10.77 30.03 -19.73
CA GLN A 312 11.88 31.02 -19.52
C GLN A 312 12.24 31.76 -20.79
N GLU A 313 12.22 31.14 -21.96
CA GLU A 313 12.43 31.82 -23.25
C GLU A 313 11.33 32.83 -23.53
N LYS A 314 10.05 32.47 -23.34
CA LYS A 314 8.94 33.43 -23.50
C LYS A 314 8.91 34.57 -22.50
N SER A 315 9.65 34.49 -21.38
CA SER A 315 9.82 35.58 -20.40
C SER A 315 10.97 36.49 -20.72
N LYS A 316 11.93 36.09 -21.59
CA LYS A 316 13.05 36.91 -22.03
C LYS A 316 12.71 37.74 -23.27
N ASP A 317 11.69 37.37 -24.02
CA ASP A 317 11.22 38.04 -25.22
C ASP A 317 10.12 39.10 -24.96
N LYS A 318 9.80 39.33 -23.67
CA LYS A 318 8.94 40.42 -23.19
C LYS A 318 9.72 41.41 -22.33
#